data_7aec89c9315a895809af5b8855c6737d
#
_entry.id   7aec89c9315a895809af5b8855c6737d
#
_cell.length_a   1.000
_cell.length_b   1.000
_cell.length_c   1.000
_cell.angle_alpha   90.00
_cell.angle_beta   90.00
_cell.angle_gamma   90.00
#
_symmetry.space_group_name_H-M   'P 1'
#
loop_
_entity.id
_entity.type
_entity.pdbx_description
1 polymer ?
#
loop_
_entity_poly.entity_id
_entity_poly.type
_entity_poly.pdbx_seq_one_letter_code
_entity_poly.pdbx_strand_id
1 'polypeptide(L)'
;MIVRPLLAAAVLTAIVLMAQWQVTSQAPPAEQGKATRPGYFLTGVDLEEFGVDGKLRIGLRSISATEDPASGLVRLSDVAVDYHSPTGRLWHLTANEAHVPPGGRTVEFEGDVRLAGEPGETTGVAELHTARLALDTLAEIADTRAPVELAIGAHRVRALGMRADLRAGTLRLESDVNGRFAP
;
A
#
# COMPACT_ATOMS: atom_id res chain seq x y z
N MET A 1 24.11 17.99 1.25
CA MET A 1 22.73 17.91 0.73
C MET A 1 22.26 16.46 0.82
N ILE A 2 21.91 16.01 2.03
CA ILE A 2 21.48 14.63 2.29
C ILE A 2 20.33 14.73 3.31
N VAL A 3 19.10 14.93 2.83
CA VAL A 3 17.88 14.96 3.71
C VAL A 3 16.63 14.43 2.93
N ARG A 4 16.74 13.40 2.11
CA ARG A 4 15.61 12.99 1.28
C ARG A 4 15.03 11.56 1.42
N PRO A 5 15.49 10.64 2.29
CA PRO A 5 14.82 9.35 2.44
C PRO A 5 13.98 9.18 3.72
N LEU A 6 13.76 10.22 4.53
CA LEU A 6 13.16 10.06 5.88
C LEU A 6 11.64 10.18 5.96
N LEU A 7 10.94 10.52 4.88
CA LEU A 7 9.51 10.88 4.95
C LEU A 7 8.53 9.76 4.63
N ALA A 8 8.92 8.75 3.87
CA ALA A 8 8.01 7.61 3.62
C ALA A 8 7.88 6.67 4.84
N ALA A 9 8.88 6.68 5.74
CA ALA A 9 8.81 5.94 7.00
C ALA A 9 7.90 6.62 8.04
N ALA A 10 7.56 7.90 7.86
CA ALA A 10 6.87 8.70 8.87
C ALA A 10 5.39 8.32 9.06
N VAL A 11 4.71 7.86 8.02
CA VAL A 11 3.25 7.61 8.09
C VAL A 11 2.92 6.35 8.85
N LEU A 12 3.67 5.30 8.61
CA LEU A 12 3.50 4.06 9.37
C LEU A 12 4.09 4.18 10.78
N THR A 13 5.11 5.03 10.97
CA THR A 13 5.59 5.41 12.32
C THR A 13 4.55 6.22 13.09
N ALA A 14 3.69 7.01 12.45
CA ALA A 14 2.64 7.74 13.15
C ALA A 14 1.58 6.81 13.76
N ILE A 15 1.19 5.74 13.06
CA ILE A 15 0.28 4.71 13.60
C ILE A 15 0.95 3.97 14.77
N VAL A 16 2.24 3.68 14.68
CA VAL A 16 3.02 3.01 15.72
C VAL A 16 3.33 3.94 16.90
N LEU A 17 3.58 5.23 16.66
CA LEU A 17 3.85 6.22 17.72
C LEU A 17 2.61 6.65 18.49
N MET A 18 1.42 6.70 17.88
CA MET A 18 0.16 6.92 18.61
C MET A 18 -0.12 5.78 19.61
N ALA A 19 0.26 4.55 19.30
CA ALA A 19 0.14 3.43 20.23
C ALA A 19 1.10 3.52 21.42
N GLN A 20 2.22 4.26 21.32
CA GLN A 20 3.21 4.38 22.41
C GLN A 20 2.93 5.50 23.41
N TRP A 21 2.06 6.46 23.08
CA TRP A 21 1.79 7.63 23.97
C TRP A 21 0.76 7.36 25.08
N GLN A 22 0.10 6.20 25.10
CA GLN A 22 -0.95 5.90 26.07
C GLN A 22 -0.50 5.04 27.28
N VAL A 23 0.78 4.71 27.45
CA VAL A 23 1.23 3.88 28.59
C VAL A 23 2.26 4.59 29.44
N THR A 24 1.84 5.63 30.15
CA THR A 24 2.53 6.06 31.38
C THR A 24 1.52 6.07 32.54
N SER A 25 1.15 4.88 32.99
CA SER A 25 0.52 4.68 34.30
C SER A 25 1.32 3.58 35.00
N GLN A 26 2.00 4.00 36.07
CA GLN A 26 2.73 3.12 36.97
C GLN A 26 1.79 2.07 37.57
N ALA A 27 2.05 0.80 37.28
CA ALA A 27 1.51 -0.33 38.03
C ALA A 27 2.66 -1.12 38.66
N PRO A 28 2.44 -1.75 39.83
CA PRO A 28 3.51 -2.38 40.64
C PRO A 28 4.08 -3.65 39.94
N PRO A 29 5.27 -4.13 40.37
CA PRO A 29 5.95 -5.24 39.71
C PRO A 29 5.20 -6.55 39.95
N ALA A 30 4.55 -7.06 38.90
CA ALA A 30 3.97 -8.38 38.86
C ALA A 30 4.70 -9.23 37.84
N GLU A 31 5.22 -10.35 38.29
CA GLU A 31 5.64 -11.59 37.63
C GLU A 31 5.93 -11.55 36.12
N GLN A 32 7.16 -12.01 35.76
CA GLN A 32 7.68 -12.15 34.41
C GLN A 32 6.91 -13.21 33.56
N GLY A 33 5.62 -12.99 33.30
CA GLY A 33 4.95 -13.52 32.13
C GLY A 33 5.27 -12.59 30.95
N LYS A 34 5.60 -13.12 29.78
CA LYS A 34 5.72 -12.35 28.53
C LYS A 34 4.58 -11.35 28.48
N ALA A 35 4.88 -10.06 28.65
CA ALA A 35 3.89 -9.01 28.56
C ALA A 35 3.36 -9.02 27.12
N THR A 36 2.20 -9.63 26.93
CA THR A 36 1.48 -9.60 25.67
C THR A 36 0.98 -8.16 25.52
N ARG A 37 1.56 -7.41 24.59
CA ARG A 37 1.06 -6.07 24.28
C ARG A 37 -0.39 -6.23 23.83
N PRO A 38 -1.32 -5.41 24.32
CA PRO A 38 -2.68 -5.45 23.81
C PRO A 38 -2.66 -5.04 22.35
N GLY A 39 -3.29 -5.83 21.48
CA GLY A 39 -3.57 -5.44 20.11
C GLY A 39 -4.70 -4.40 20.08
N TYR A 40 -4.90 -3.77 18.93
CA TYR A 40 -6.01 -2.85 18.72
C TYR A 40 -6.91 -3.32 17.56
N PHE A 41 -8.15 -2.86 17.64
CA PHE A 41 -9.13 -3.01 16.56
C PHE A 41 -9.77 -1.63 16.30
N LEU A 42 -9.75 -1.22 15.03
CA LEU A 42 -10.33 0.04 14.56
C LEU A 42 -11.41 -0.25 13.52
N THR A 43 -12.40 0.59 13.45
CA THR A 43 -13.43 0.57 12.40
C THR A 43 -13.51 1.93 11.72
N GLY A 44 -13.79 1.94 10.41
CA GLY A 44 -13.92 3.16 9.64
C GLY A 44 -12.59 3.93 9.60
N VAL A 45 -11.53 3.28 9.19
CA VAL A 45 -10.19 3.89 9.09
C VAL A 45 -10.16 4.85 7.92
N ASP A 46 -9.74 6.08 8.17
CA ASP A 46 -9.44 7.10 7.17
C ASP A 46 -8.11 7.76 7.56
N LEU A 47 -7.11 7.64 6.69
CA LEU A 47 -5.76 8.14 6.92
C LEU A 47 -5.30 8.98 5.74
N GLU A 48 -4.79 10.16 6.04
CA GLU A 48 -4.23 11.08 5.04
C GLU A 48 -2.78 11.41 5.36
N GLU A 49 -1.93 11.32 4.36
CA GLU A 49 -0.55 11.77 4.39
C GLU A 49 -0.36 12.97 3.48
N PHE A 50 0.24 14.01 4.02
CA PHE A 50 0.56 15.21 3.28
C PHE A 50 2.07 15.32 3.04
N GLY A 51 2.45 15.78 1.85
CA GLY A 51 3.83 16.09 1.53
C GLY A 51 4.33 17.33 2.26
N VAL A 52 5.64 17.59 2.15
CA VAL A 52 6.27 18.80 2.72
C VAL A 52 5.74 20.10 2.10
N ASP A 53 5.11 20.00 0.95
CA ASP A 53 4.43 21.10 0.25
C ASP A 53 2.97 21.29 0.67
N GLY A 54 2.50 20.52 1.66
CA GLY A 54 1.12 20.55 2.17
C GLY A 54 0.08 19.90 1.27
N LYS A 55 0.49 19.24 0.19
CA LYS A 55 -0.43 18.52 -0.70
C LYS A 55 -0.64 17.09 -0.23
N LEU A 56 -1.87 16.59 -0.41
CA LEU A 56 -2.19 15.20 -0.15
C LEU A 56 -1.33 14.30 -1.04
N ARG A 57 -0.64 13.35 -0.43
CA ARG A 57 0.17 12.33 -1.10
C ARG A 57 -0.49 10.97 -1.09
N ILE A 58 -1.00 10.57 0.06
CA ILE A 58 -1.64 9.27 0.24
C ILE A 58 -2.93 9.48 1.00
N GLY A 59 -4.02 8.94 0.47
CA GLY A 59 -5.27 8.72 1.16
C GLY A 59 -5.48 7.22 1.30
N LEU A 60 -5.76 6.71 2.50
CA LEU A 60 -6.07 5.31 2.74
C LEU A 60 -7.39 5.21 3.49
N ARG A 61 -8.30 4.40 2.98
CA ARG A 61 -9.57 4.06 3.63
C ARG A 61 -9.68 2.56 3.80
N SER A 62 -10.23 2.13 4.94
CA SER A 62 -10.49 0.73 5.21
C SER A 62 -11.68 0.58 6.15
N ILE A 63 -12.47 -0.49 5.99
CA ILE A 63 -13.58 -0.79 6.89
C ILE A 63 -13.07 -1.09 8.29
N SER A 64 -11.98 -1.83 8.41
CA SER A 64 -11.39 -2.16 9.72
C SER A 64 -9.88 -2.36 9.65
N ALA A 65 -9.23 -2.13 10.79
CA ALA A 65 -7.83 -2.45 11.03
C ALA A 65 -7.69 -3.25 12.32
N THR A 66 -6.94 -4.35 12.26
CA THR A 66 -6.68 -5.23 13.42
C THR A 66 -5.18 -5.48 13.53
N GLU A 67 -4.59 -5.18 14.68
CA GLU A 67 -3.21 -5.54 14.98
C GLU A 67 -3.14 -6.90 15.68
N ASP A 68 -2.30 -7.79 15.18
CA ASP A 68 -1.88 -8.97 15.89
C ASP A 68 -0.81 -8.60 16.93
N PRO A 69 -1.11 -8.70 18.25
CA PRO A 69 -0.18 -8.28 19.29
C PRO A 69 1.09 -9.12 19.36
N ALA A 70 1.10 -10.32 18.81
CA ALA A 70 2.26 -11.21 18.84
C ALA A 70 3.28 -10.83 17.76
N SER A 71 2.82 -10.51 16.57
CA SER A 71 3.66 -10.17 15.41
C SER A 71 3.76 -8.66 15.15
N GLY A 72 2.80 -7.86 15.63
CA GLY A 72 2.67 -6.46 15.30
C GLY A 72 2.17 -6.24 13.86
N LEU A 73 1.71 -7.30 13.19
CA LEU A 73 1.13 -7.21 11.85
C LEU A 73 -0.24 -6.54 11.94
N VAL A 74 -0.45 -5.52 11.13
CA VAL A 74 -1.76 -4.88 10.97
C VAL A 74 -2.44 -5.44 9.73
N ARG A 75 -3.66 -5.97 9.90
CA ARG A 75 -4.54 -6.39 8.82
C ARG A 75 -5.61 -5.34 8.61
N LEU A 76 -5.76 -4.91 7.36
CA LEU A 76 -6.80 -4.00 6.91
C LEU A 76 -7.80 -4.77 6.07
N SER A 77 -9.10 -4.46 6.18
CA SER A 77 -10.18 -5.07 5.37
C SER A 77 -10.81 -4.03 4.46
N ASP A 78 -11.11 -4.42 3.22
CA ASP A 78 -11.70 -3.56 2.19
C ASP A 78 -10.92 -2.23 2.05
N VAL A 79 -9.75 -2.34 1.48
CA VAL A 79 -8.78 -1.26 1.41
C VAL A 79 -8.92 -0.50 0.10
N ALA A 80 -8.91 0.82 0.21
CA ALA A 80 -8.76 1.74 -0.92
C ALA A 80 -7.63 2.72 -0.63
N VAL A 81 -6.68 2.84 -1.55
CA VAL A 81 -5.53 3.73 -1.45
C VAL A 81 -5.48 4.65 -2.66
N ASP A 82 -5.45 5.94 -2.42
CA ASP A 82 -5.19 6.98 -3.40
C ASP A 82 -3.76 7.49 -3.23
N TYR A 83 -2.92 7.35 -4.25
CA TYR A 83 -1.54 7.81 -4.24
C TYR A 83 -1.32 8.90 -5.29
N HIS A 84 -0.95 10.08 -4.83
CA HIS A 84 -0.58 11.23 -5.66
C HIS A 84 0.94 11.25 -5.86
N SER A 85 1.41 10.87 -7.05
CA SER A 85 2.84 10.89 -7.34
C SER A 85 3.41 12.31 -7.37
N PRO A 86 4.72 12.49 -7.16
CA PRO A 86 5.36 13.81 -7.29
C PRO A 86 5.22 14.44 -8.69
N THR A 87 4.93 13.63 -9.70
CA THR A 87 4.69 14.08 -11.09
C THR A 87 3.23 14.47 -11.34
N GLY A 88 2.37 14.44 -10.31
CA GLY A 88 0.95 14.80 -10.38
C GLY A 88 0.03 13.70 -10.90
N ARG A 89 0.52 12.47 -11.02
CA ARG A 89 -0.31 11.32 -11.40
C ARG A 89 -1.04 10.76 -10.19
N LEU A 90 -2.30 10.41 -10.38
CA LEU A 90 -3.11 9.71 -9.40
C LEU A 90 -3.10 8.21 -9.70
N TRP A 91 -2.80 7.41 -8.68
CA TRP A 91 -2.96 5.97 -8.68
C TRP A 91 -4.00 5.59 -7.64
N HIS A 92 -4.94 4.77 -8.05
CA HIS A 92 -6.00 4.25 -7.19
C HIS A 92 -5.83 2.73 -7.06
N LEU A 93 -5.66 2.24 -5.84
CA LEU A 93 -5.53 0.82 -5.53
C LEU A 93 -6.68 0.38 -4.64
N THR A 94 -7.30 -0.75 -4.97
CA THR A 94 -8.29 -1.41 -4.10
C THR A 94 -7.91 -2.87 -3.90
N ALA A 95 -8.23 -3.42 -2.72
CA ALA A 95 -8.04 -4.82 -2.38
C ALA A 95 -8.99 -5.25 -1.28
N ASN A 96 -9.29 -6.55 -1.20
CA ASN A 96 -10.11 -7.08 -0.10
C ASN A 96 -9.38 -6.99 1.24
N GLU A 97 -8.06 -7.24 1.25
CA GLU A 97 -7.22 -7.17 2.45
C GLU A 97 -5.88 -6.51 2.15
N ALA A 98 -5.29 -5.89 3.18
CA ALA A 98 -3.89 -5.52 3.17
C ALA A 98 -3.21 -5.92 4.48
N HIS A 99 -1.96 -6.36 4.36
CA HIS A 99 -1.10 -6.78 5.46
C HIS A 99 0.07 -5.80 5.58
N VAL A 100 0.12 -5.09 6.71
CA VAL A 100 1.14 -4.09 7.00
C VAL A 100 2.03 -4.61 8.11
N PRO A 101 3.27 -5.03 7.83
CA PRO A 101 4.20 -5.48 8.86
C PRO A 101 4.69 -4.30 9.70
N PRO A 102 5.27 -4.57 10.88
CA PRO A 102 5.94 -3.54 11.67
C PRO A 102 6.95 -2.75 10.83
N GLY A 103 6.88 -1.42 10.93
CA GLY A 103 7.70 -0.51 10.13
C GLY A 103 7.20 -0.27 8.71
N GLY A 104 6.16 -1.00 8.24
CA GLY A 104 5.39 -0.70 7.04
C GLY A 104 6.14 -0.59 5.72
N ARG A 105 7.33 -1.19 5.62
CA ARG A 105 8.16 -1.07 4.43
C ARG A 105 7.56 -1.77 3.22
N THR A 106 7.09 -3.00 3.43
CA THR A 106 6.44 -3.76 2.36
C THR A 106 5.03 -4.06 2.78
N VAL A 107 4.06 -3.51 2.07
CA VAL A 107 2.62 -3.77 2.27
C VAL A 107 2.17 -4.79 1.25
N GLU A 108 1.54 -5.87 1.71
CA GLU A 108 0.97 -6.89 0.85
C GLU A 108 -0.54 -6.69 0.73
N PHE A 109 -1.03 -6.61 -0.51
CA PHE A 109 -2.45 -6.53 -0.84
C PHE A 109 -2.92 -7.86 -1.41
N GLU A 110 -4.06 -8.35 -0.95
CA GLU A 110 -4.63 -9.64 -1.32
C GLU A 110 -6.12 -9.54 -1.63
N GLY A 111 -6.55 -10.38 -2.59
CA GLY A 111 -7.94 -10.53 -2.99
C GLY A 111 -8.47 -9.39 -3.84
N ASP A 112 -8.83 -9.67 -5.08
CA ASP A 112 -9.38 -8.72 -6.07
C ASP A 112 -8.60 -7.40 -6.15
N VAL A 113 -7.27 -7.49 -6.19
CA VAL A 113 -6.40 -6.31 -6.23
C VAL A 113 -6.55 -5.62 -7.58
N ARG A 114 -6.91 -4.35 -7.56
CA ARG A 114 -7.02 -3.48 -8.73
C ARG A 114 -6.14 -2.27 -8.53
N LEU A 115 -5.34 -1.96 -9.53
CA LEU A 115 -4.51 -0.76 -9.57
C LEU A 115 -4.86 0.00 -10.84
N ALA A 116 -5.43 1.19 -10.68
CA ALA A 116 -5.78 2.07 -11.78
C ALA A 116 -4.95 3.35 -11.72
N GLY A 117 -4.54 3.88 -12.87
CA GLY A 117 -3.81 5.12 -12.97
C GLY A 117 -3.73 5.64 -14.39
N GLU A 118 -3.33 6.89 -14.53
CA GLU A 118 -3.08 7.48 -15.85
C GLU A 118 -1.62 7.21 -16.26
N PRO A 119 -1.36 6.30 -17.22
CA PRO A 119 0.00 6.05 -17.68
C PRO A 119 0.46 7.21 -18.57
N GLY A 120 1.33 8.04 -18.05
CA GLY A 120 2.15 9.02 -18.78
C GLY A 120 1.50 9.70 -19.97
N GLU A 121 2.13 9.57 -21.14
CA GLU A 121 1.70 10.17 -22.40
C GLU A 121 0.61 9.35 -23.13
N THR A 122 0.20 8.23 -22.60
CA THR A 122 -0.80 7.35 -23.23
C THR A 122 -2.20 7.84 -22.89
N THR A 123 -3.01 8.06 -23.91
CA THR A 123 -4.41 8.44 -23.74
C THR A 123 -5.22 7.28 -23.18
N GLY A 124 -5.58 7.35 -21.90
CA GLY A 124 -6.47 6.39 -21.25
C GLY A 124 -5.99 5.93 -19.87
N VAL A 125 -6.94 5.50 -19.08
CA VAL A 125 -6.66 4.88 -17.76
C VAL A 125 -6.12 3.47 -18.01
N ALA A 126 -4.99 3.16 -17.39
CA ALA A 126 -4.51 1.78 -17.28
C ALA A 126 -5.11 1.16 -16.03
N GLU A 127 -5.73 0.01 -16.18
CA GLU A 127 -6.28 -0.78 -15.08
C GLU A 127 -5.59 -2.13 -15.05
N LEU A 128 -5.01 -2.48 -13.91
CA LEU A 128 -4.38 -3.76 -13.65
C LEU A 128 -5.19 -4.51 -12.62
N HIS A 129 -5.41 -5.80 -12.88
CA HIS A 129 -6.09 -6.71 -11.98
C HIS A 129 -5.19 -7.91 -11.67
N THR A 130 -5.10 -8.28 -10.39
CA THR A 130 -4.34 -9.44 -9.91
C THR A 130 -4.90 -9.94 -8.57
N ALA A 131 -4.53 -11.14 -8.18
CA ALA A 131 -4.93 -11.70 -6.89
C ALA A 131 -4.09 -11.18 -5.71
N ARG A 132 -2.85 -10.73 -5.97
CA ARG A 132 -1.90 -10.30 -4.94
C ARG A 132 -0.94 -9.26 -5.51
N LEU A 133 -0.58 -8.28 -4.66
CA LEU A 133 0.38 -7.23 -5.01
C LEU A 133 1.19 -6.85 -3.77
N ALA A 134 2.51 -6.77 -3.89
CA ALA A 134 3.39 -6.22 -2.87
C ALA A 134 3.79 -4.79 -3.24
N LEU A 135 3.82 -3.89 -2.26
CA LEU A 135 4.25 -2.50 -2.42
C LEU A 135 5.41 -2.20 -1.47
N ASP A 136 6.59 -1.90 -2.02
CA ASP A 136 7.67 -1.26 -1.26
C ASP A 136 7.37 0.24 -1.17
N THR A 137 7.00 0.69 0.03
CA THR A 137 6.58 2.08 0.29
C THR A 137 7.71 3.10 0.18
N LEU A 138 8.96 2.67 0.40
CA LEU A 138 10.14 3.54 0.27
C LEU A 138 10.62 3.66 -1.17
N ALA A 139 10.66 2.54 -1.88
CA ALA A 139 11.05 2.52 -3.28
C ALA A 139 9.92 3.00 -4.20
N GLU A 140 8.67 3.01 -3.71
CA GLU A 140 7.46 3.28 -4.49
C GLU A 140 7.32 2.29 -5.67
N ILE A 141 7.60 1.02 -5.38
CA ILE A 141 7.56 -0.07 -6.35
C ILE A 141 6.49 -1.06 -5.96
N ALA A 142 5.56 -1.29 -6.89
CA ALA A 142 4.56 -2.34 -6.77
C ALA A 142 4.97 -3.54 -7.62
N ASP A 143 4.97 -4.75 -7.07
CA ASP A 143 5.30 -5.96 -7.80
C ASP A 143 4.42 -7.14 -7.42
N THR A 144 4.28 -8.07 -8.36
CA THR A 144 3.61 -9.34 -8.14
C THR A 144 4.20 -10.43 -9.05
N ARG A 145 4.14 -11.67 -8.57
CA ARG A 145 4.44 -12.87 -9.36
C ARG A 145 3.16 -13.62 -9.77
N ALA A 146 2.00 -13.15 -9.34
CA ALA A 146 0.72 -13.72 -9.71
C ALA A 146 0.35 -13.36 -11.16
N PRO A 147 -0.60 -14.09 -11.78
CA PRO A 147 -1.18 -13.67 -13.05
C PRO A 147 -1.74 -12.25 -12.97
N VAL A 148 -1.49 -11.46 -14.01
CA VAL A 148 -2.00 -10.09 -14.13
C VAL A 148 -2.80 -9.93 -15.41
N GLU A 149 -3.86 -9.15 -15.33
CA GLU A 149 -4.60 -8.65 -16.48
C GLU A 149 -4.46 -7.12 -16.51
N LEU A 150 -3.93 -6.60 -17.61
CA LEU A 150 -3.77 -5.17 -17.84
C LEU A 150 -4.70 -4.73 -18.95
N ALA A 151 -5.52 -3.73 -18.69
CA ALA A 151 -6.36 -3.06 -19.68
C ALA A 151 -5.87 -1.62 -19.88
N ILE A 152 -5.68 -1.19 -21.13
CA ILE A 152 -5.37 0.19 -21.50
C ILE A 152 -6.30 0.56 -22.66
N GLY A 153 -7.34 1.33 -22.38
CA GLY A 153 -8.39 1.60 -23.35
C GLY A 153 -9.07 0.31 -23.85
N ALA A 154 -9.01 0.05 -25.16
CA ALA A 154 -9.56 -1.18 -25.76
C ALA A 154 -8.58 -2.36 -25.76
N HIS A 155 -7.32 -2.13 -25.39
CA HIS A 155 -6.28 -3.15 -25.41
C HIS A 155 -6.25 -3.93 -24.11
N ARG A 156 -6.08 -5.25 -24.20
CA ARG A 156 -5.95 -6.14 -23.03
C ARG A 156 -4.71 -7.00 -23.16
N VAL A 157 -3.93 -7.05 -22.09
CA VAL A 157 -2.71 -7.85 -22.01
C VAL A 157 -2.78 -8.70 -20.75
N ARG A 158 -2.40 -9.98 -20.88
CA ARG A 158 -2.22 -10.89 -19.74
C ARG A 158 -0.75 -11.24 -19.64
N ALA A 159 -0.28 -11.38 -18.42
CA ALA A 159 1.09 -11.80 -18.14
C ALA A 159 1.16 -12.57 -16.83
N LEU A 160 2.30 -13.20 -16.59
CA LEU A 160 2.66 -13.77 -15.30
C LEU A 160 3.75 -12.89 -14.70
N GLY A 161 3.40 -12.21 -13.61
CA GLY A 161 4.27 -11.24 -12.95
C GLY A 161 4.28 -9.85 -13.57
N MET A 162 4.46 -8.87 -12.70
CA MET A 162 4.53 -7.45 -13.05
C MET A 162 5.36 -6.69 -12.03
N ARG A 163 6.03 -5.65 -12.49
CA ARG A 163 6.71 -4.65 -11.67
C ARG A 163 6.37 -3.25 -12.17
N ALA A 164 5.87 -2.40 -11.28
CA ALA A 164 5.56 -1.00 -11.56
C ALA A 164 6.40 -0.08 -10.68
N ASP A 165 7.01 0.92 -11.27
CA ASP A 165 7.62 2.05 -10.57
C ASP A 165 6.59 3.20 -10.58
N LEU A 166 5.98 3.44 -9.42
CA LEU A 166 4.90 4.42 -9.29
C LEU A 166 5.42 5.85 -9.39
N ARG A 167 6.68 6.08 -9.02
CA ARG A 167 7.34 7.39 -9.14
C ARG A 167 7.64 7.72 -10.59
N ALA A 168 8.25 6.79 -11.30
CA ALA A 168 8.57 6.94 -12.72
C ALA A 168 7.33 6.80 -13.61
N GLY A 169 6.27 6.15 -13.12
CA GLY A 169 5.07 5.83 -13.91
C GLY A 169 5.34 4.80 -14.98
N THR A 170 6.25 3.85 -14.73
CA THR A 170 6.59 2.78 -15.66
C THR A 170 6.08 1.45 -15.15
N LEU A 171 5.62 0.60 -16.08
CA LEU A 171 5.12 -0.74 -15.80
C LEU A 171 5.83 -1.73 -16.72
N ARG A 172 6.34 -2.82 -16.14
CA ARG A 172 6.98 -3.92 -16.84
C ARG A 172 6.24 -5.22 -16.53
N LEU A 173 5.84 -5.93 -17.58
CA LEU A 173 5.33 -7.30 -17.48
C LEU A 173 6.50 -8.29 -17.57
N GLU A 174 6.48 -9.38 -16.79
CA GLU A 174 7.67 -10.23 -16.62
C GLU A 174 7.70 -11.39 -17.60
N SER A 175 6.66 -12.23 -17.65
CA SER A 175 6.65 -13.42 -18.48
C SER A 175 5.26 -13.75 -19.02
N ASP A 176 5.18 -14.70 -19.96
CA ASP A 176 3.96 -15.23 -20.58
C ASP A 176 3.01 -14.11 -21.08
N VAL A 177 3.62 -13.06 -21.65
CA VAL A 177 2.87 -11.88 -22.11
C VAL A 177 2.07 -12.23 -23.36
N ASN A 178 0.76 -12.13 -23.24
CA ASN A 178 -0.20 -12.34 -24.33
C ASN A 178 -1.17 -11.16 -24.42
N GLY A 179 -1.25 -10.51 -25.57
CA GLY A 179 -2.05 -9.32 -25.79
C GLY A 179 -3.04 -9.47 -26.93
N ARG A 180 -4.24 -8.86 -26.76
CA ARG A 180 -5.20 -8.62 -27.82
C ARG A 180 -5.29 -7.12 -28.05
N PHE A 181 -4.96 -6.72 -29.27
CA PHE A 181 -5.07 -5.33 -29.70
C PHE A 181 -6.33 -5.21 -30.56
N ALA A 182 -7.26 -4.36 -30.12
CA ALA A 182 -8.40 -4.00 -30.97
C ALA A 182 -7.95 -2.96 -32.01
N PRO A 183 -8.37 -3.06 -33.27
CA PRO A 183 -8.07 -2.07 -34.30
C PRO A 183 -8.72 -0.71 -34.02
#